data_0cc098b52ff85f597edf2613c1893f56
#
_entry.id   0cc098b52ff85f597edf2613c1893f56
#
_cell.length_a   1.000
_cell.length_b   1.000
_cell.length_c   1.000
_cell.angle_alpha   90.00
_cell.angle_beta   90.00
_cell.angle_gamma   90.00
#
_symmetry.space_group_name_H-M   'P 1'
#
loop_
_entity.id
_entity.type
_entity.pdbx_description
1 polymer ?
#
loop_
_entity_poly.entity_id
_entity_poly.type
_entity_poly.pdbx_seq_one_letter_code
_entity_poly.pdbx_strand_id
1 'polypeptide(L)'
;MGKCLMLAVAGSGKTTYLISKLDLDHRFLLVTYTRNNYDHLRRSVVRKFGYFPENVKVLKYFQFLYSFCFRPYSGLCMKAKGICFDFPPKQTRYHRGADAFYKTKAGRMYSNRIACYCITNSVEYIRERLDKYYDFFFIDEVQDLAGHDFNLLLSIIPNRCESLFVGDFYQHTYETSNDGNVNHGLYDDFKKYLKKWKNKGVTIDTETLARTHRCCAEVCVFVNGMGIAIESTGEATGSVSVVCSEKDADAIIANDNIPKLFLEKSNMFRCASMNWGASKGIDAFIDVCVVLNKTTQMLFEQGKLAELNPRTRNKLYVACTRAHRHLYIMSHKYLEKYKIVPYL
;
A
#
# COMPACT_ATOMS: atom_id res chain seq x y z
N MET A 1 -22.59 6.30 -8.95
CA MET A 1 -21.16 5.92 -9.04
C MET A 1 -20.97 4.40 -9.13
N GLY A 2 -21.84 3.64 -8.50
CA GLY A 2 -21.77 2.17 -8.54
C GLY A 2 -20.61 1.61 -7.71
N LYS A 3 -20.00 0.52 -8.18
CA LYS A 3 -18.86 -0.14 -7.53
C LYS A 3 -17.66 -0.02 -8.47
N CYS A 4 -16.65 0.73 -8.08
CA CYS A 4 -15.51 1.04 -8.94
C CYS A 4 -14.17 0.76 -8.23
N LEU A 5 -13.27 0.07 -8.92
CA LEU A 5 -11.85 0.03 -8.61
C LEU A 5 -11.13 1.04 -9.50
N MET A 6 -10.54 2.04 -8.90
CA MET A 6 -9.74 3.05 -9.58
C MET A 6 -8.27 2.74 -9.36
N LEU A 7 -7.59 2.41 -10.44
CA LEU A 7 -6.15 2.17 -10.43
C LEU A 7 -5.42 3.46 -10.75
N ALA A 8 -4.57 3.83 -9.83
CA ALA A 8 -3.86 5.09 -9.83
C ALA A 8 -2.36 4.85 -9.90
N VAL A 9 -1.62 5.82 -10.40
CA VAL A 9 -0.16 5.82 -10.33
C VAL A 9 0.34 6.60 -9.10
N ALA A 10 1.61 6.47 -8.77
CA ALA A 10 2.25 7.25 -7.70
C ALA A 10 2.12 8.76 -7.97
N GLY A 11 1.68 9.53 -6.97
CA GLY A 11 1.57 10.99 -7.10
C GLY A 11 0.42 11.49 -7.98
N SER A 12 -0.57 10.66 -8.32
CA SER A 12 -1.72 11.04 -9.15
C SER A 12 -2.85 11.76 -8.40
N GLY A 13 -2.69 12.01 -7.09
CA GLY A 13 -3.73 12.70 -6.31
C GLY A 13 -4.86 11.78 -5.80
N LYS A 14 -4.61 10.49 -5.58
CA LYS A 14 -5.60 9.52 -5.03
C LYS A 14 -6.43 10.08 -3.88
N THR A 15 -5.77 10.54 -2.84
CA THR A 15 -6.44 11.08 -1.64
C THR A 15 -7.25 12.33 -1.97
N THR A 16 -6.72 13.23 -2.79
CA THR A 16 -7.42 14.43 -3.25
C THR A 16 -8.70 14.06 -3.99
N TYR A 17 -8.64 13.05 -4.86
CA TYR A 17 -9.79 12.55 -5.58
C TYR A 17 -10.85 11.97 -4.63
N LEU A 18 -10.47 11.14 -3.66
CA LEU A 18 -11.42 10.61 -2.65
C LEU A 18 -12.09 11.74 -1.87
N ILE A 19 -11.31 12.72 -1.41
CA ILE A 19 -11.82 13.87 -0.66
C ILE A 19 -12.73 14.75 -1.51
N SER A 20 -12.48 14.90 -2.82
CA SER A 20 -13.33 15.69 -3.70
C SER A 20 -14.76 15.14 -3.79
N LYS A 21 -14.94 13.82 -3.61
CA LYS A 21 -16.26 13.13 -3.65
C LYS A 21 -17.09 13.27 -2.38
N LEU A 22 -16.52 13.77 -1.29
CA LEU A 22 -17.28 13.96 -0.04
C LEU A 22 -18.19 15.19 -0.12
N ASP A 23 -19.34 15.10 0.49
CA ASP A 23 -20.31 16.19 0.69
C ASP A 23 -20.89 16.13 2.12
N LEU A 24 -21.84 17.01 2.44
CA LEU A 24 -22.50 17.07 3.74
C LEU A 24 -23.86 16.36 3.78
N ASP A 25 -24.37 15.91 2.63
CA ASP A 25 -25.72 15.34 2.49
C ASP A 25 -25.72 13.81 2.61
N HIS A 26 -24.57 13.16 2.33
CA HIS A 26 -24.44 11.71 2.33
C HIS A 26 -23.52 11.22 3.43
N ARG A 27 -23.67 9.96 3.82
CA ARG A 27 -22.88 9.31 4.87
C ARG A 27 -21.73 8.52 4.25
N PHE A 28 -20.51 8.84 4.66
CA PHE A 28 -19.28 8.26 4.11
C PHE A 28 -18.53 7.41 5.14
N LEU A 29 -18.11 6.22 4.71
CA LEU A 29 -17.12 5.42 5.40
C LEU A 29 -15.85 5.35 4.58
N LEU A 30 -14.76 5.93 5.07
CA LEU A 30 -13.44 5.84 4.49
C LEU A 30 -12.57 4.89 5.30
N VAL A 31 -11.92 3.94 4.63
CA VAL A 31 -10.99 3.00 5.27
C VAL A 31 -9.64 3.10 4.60
N THR A 32 -8.58 3.17 5.40
CA THR A 32 -7.19 3.13 4.93
C THR A 32 -6.34 2.25 5.84
N TYR A 33 -5.17 1.82 5.35
CA TYR A 33 -4.37 0.85 6.08
C TYR A 33 -3.45 1.48 7.13
N THR A 34 -2.62 2.45 6.73
CA THR A 34 -1.57 3.01 7.60
C THR A 34 -2.06 4.15 8.50
N ARG A 35 -1.36 4.39 9.60
CA ARG A 35 -1.61 5.53 10.47
C ARG A 35 -1.38 6.87 9.74
N ASN A 36 -0.31 6.95 8.96
CA ASN A 36 0.01 8.18 8.22
C ASN A 36 -1.09 8.53 7.22
N ASN A 37 -1.61 7.57 6.46
CA ASN A 37 -2.71 7.78 5.53
C ASN A 37 -4.01 8.15 6.27
N TYR A 38 -4.29 7.52 7.42
CA TYR A 38 -5.42 7.88 8.27
C TYR A 38 -5.35 9.35 8.73
N ASP A 39 -4.20 9.77 9.25
CA ASP A 39 -3.99 11.14 9.71
C ASP A 39 -4.04 12.14 8.55
N HIS A 40 -3.53 11.75 7.37
CA HIS A 40 -3.60 12.55 6.15
C HIS A 40 -5.04 12.72 5.65
N LEU A 41 -5.82 11.64 5.57
CA LEU A 41 -7.24 11.68 5.21
C LEU A 41 -8.02 12.60 6.15
N ARG A 42 -7.85 12.45 7.45
CA ARG A 42 -8.55 13.30 8.43
C ARG A 42 -8.21 14.78 8.27
N ARG A 43 -6.93 15.11 8.10
CA ARG A 43 -6.50 16.51 7.84
C ARG A 43 -7.08 17.04 6.53
N SER A 44 -7.17 16.21 5.51
CA SER A 44 -7.72 16.60 4.21
C SER A 44 -9.24 16.82 4.28
N VAL A 45 -9.97 16.04 5.07
CA VAL A 45 -11.40 16.28 5.36
C VAL A 45 -11.58 17.63 6.07
N VAL A 46 -10.81 17.89 7.13
CA VAL A 46 -10.85 19.18 7.85
C VAL A 46 -10.51 20.34 6.92
N ARG A 47 -9.50 20.17 6.03
CA ARG A 47 -9.13 21.22 5.06
C ARG A 47 -10.26 21.53 4.10
N LYS A 48 -11.04 20.51 3.67
CA LYS A 48 -12.15 20.69 2.75
C LYS A 48 -13.33 21.43 3.39
N PHE A 49 -13.71 21.07 4.61
CA PHE A 49 -14.95 21.54 5.24
C PHE A 49 -14.73 22.61 6.34
N GLY A 50 -13.48 22.86 6.74
CA GLY A 50 -13.15 23.72 7.90
C GLY A 50 -13.28 23.03 9.25
N TYR A 51 -13.95 21.88 9.32
CA TYR A 51 -14.16 21.04 10.49
C TYR A 51 -14.26 19.57 10.08
N PHE A 52 -14.40 18.66 11.04
CA PHE A 52 -14.61 17.24 10.73
C PHE A 52 -16.11 16.90 10.80
N PRO A 53 -16.81 16.68 9.66
CA PRO A 53 -18.26 16.45 9.62
C PRO A 53 -18.65 15.11 10.27
N GLU A 54 -19.80 15.06 10.93
CA GLU A 54 -20.32 13.85 11.59
C GLU A 54 -20.72 12.74 10.58
N ASN A 55 -21.13 13.12 9.40
CA ASN A 55 -21.52 12.20 8.30
C ASN A 55 -20.31 11.52 7.63
N VAL A 56 -19.08 11.92 7.97
CA VAL A 56 -17.84 11.32 7.46
C VAL A 56 -17.16 10.49 8.55
N LYS A 57 -17.00 9.20 8.31
CA LYS A 57 -16.26 8.29 9.21
C LYS A 57 -14.96 7.83 8.54
N VAL A 58 -13.83 8.07 9.19
CA VAL A 58 -12.52 7.54 8.74
C VAL A 58 -12.06 6.49 9.73
N LEU A 59 -11.68 5.31 9.24
CA LEU A 59 -11.18 4.20 10.05
C LEU A 59 -9.85 3.67 9.49
N LYS A 60 -8.98 3.23 10.38
CA LYS A 60 -7.89 2.34 9.97
C LYS A 60 -8.45 0.95 9.69
N TYR A 61 -7.84 0.21 8.77
CA TYR A 61 -8.33 -1.12 8.37
C TYR A 61 -8.55 -2.05 9.56
N PHE A 62 -7.64 -2.12 10.51
CA PHE A 62 -7.82 -2.98 11.69
C PHE A 62 -8.99 -2.53 12.58
N GLN A 63 -9.26 -1.23 12.69
CA GLN A 63 -10.45 -0.73 13.40
C GLN A 63 -11.73 -1.11 12.66
N PHE A 64 -11.74 -1.00 11.33
CA PHE A 64 -12.85 -1.46 10.50
C PHE A 64 -13.06 -2.97 10.68
N LEU A 65 -12.01 -3.77 10.51
CA LEU A 65 -12.07 -5.23 10.66
C LEU A 65 -12.58 -5.65 12.04
N TYR A 66 -12.03 -5.09 13.11
CA TYR A 66 -12.36 -5.48 14.47
C TYR A 66 -13.68 -4.89 14.96
N SER A 67 -13.84 -3.55 14.87
CA SER A 67 -14.95 -2.85 15.52
C SER A 67 -16.21 -2.83 14.64
N PHE A 68 -16.06 -2.84 13.31
CA PHE A 68 -17.20 -2.82 12.40
C PHE A 68 -17.60 -4.21 11.92
N CYS A 69 -16.64 -5.05 11.51
CA CYS A 69 -16.93 -6.36 10.93
C CYS A 69 -17.05 -7.49 11.96
N PHE A 70 -16.13 -7.58 12.93
CA PHE A 70 -16.05 -8.74 13.84
C PHE A 70 -16.86 -8.57 15.12
N ARG A 71 -16.57 -7.52 15.90
CA ARG A 71 -17.11 -7.36 17.27
C ARG A 71 -18.64 -7.39 17.34
N PRO A 72 -19.39 -6.72 16.45
CA PRO A 72 -20.85 -6.68 16.58
C PRO A 72 -21.55 -8.02 16.39
N TYR A 73 -20.98 -8.92 15.61
CA TYR A 73 -21.65 -10.18 15.20
C TYR A 73 -21.01 -11.42 15.79
N SER A 74 -19.72 -11.39 15.97
CA SER A 74 -18.91 -12.56 16.28
C SER A 74 -18.20 -12.49 17.62
N GLY A 75 -18.02 -11.28 18.17
CA GLY A 75 -17.25 -11.07 19.39
C GLY A 75 -17.85 -11.80 20.60
N LEU A 76 -19.16 -11.82 20.72
CA LEU A 76 -19.88 -12.53 21.80
C LEU A 76 -19.90 -14.05 21.56
N CYS A 77 -20.18 -14.51 20.33
CA CYS A 77 -20.22 -15.92 19.96
C CYS A 77 -18.86 -16.59 20.20
N MET A 78 -17.78 -15.91 19.82
CA MET A 78 -16.41 -16.39 20.01
C MET A 78 -15.92 -16.31 21.45
N LYS A 79 -16.61 -15.58 22.35
CA LYS A 79 -16.17 -15.31 23.72
C LYS A 79 -14.70 -14.88 23.79
N ALA A 80 -14.29 -14.05 22.84
CA ALA A 80 -12.90 -13.62 22.73
C ALA A 80 -12.55 -12.62 23.84
N LYS A 81 -11.53 -12.96 24.64
CA LYS A 81 -11.05 -12.14 25.78
C LYS A 81 -10.13 -11.00 25.36
N GLY A 82 -9.92 -10.81 24.06
CA GLY A 82 -9.04 -9.79 23.48
C GLY A 82 -8.38 -10.26 22.20
N ILE A 83 -7.39 -9.50 21.74
CA ILE A 83 -6.65 -9.78 20.49
C ILE A 83 -5.23 -10.22 20.81
N CYS A 84 -4.72 -11.19 20.05
CA CYS A 84 -3.33 -11.60 20.00
C CYS A 84 -2.76 -11.17 18.65
N PHE A 85 -1.69 -10.39 18.66
CA PHE A 85 -0.99 -9.95 17.45
C PHE A 85 0.15 -10.89 17.05
N ASP A 86 0.48 -11.86 17.90
CA ASP A 86 1.44 -12.91 17.55
C ASP A 86 0.83 -13.88 16.54
N PHE A 87 1.69 -14.49 15.73
CA PHE A 87 1.23 -15.52 14.79
C PHE A 87 0.86 -16.82 15.52
N PRO A 88 -0.16 -17.55 15.02
CA PRO A 88 -0.44 -18.89 15.50
C PRO A 88 0.80 -19.79 15.42
N PRO A 89 1.03 -20.69 16.40
CA PRO A 89 2.16 -21.60 16.37
C PRO A 89 2.16 -22.46 15.09
N LYS A 90 3.29 -22.51 14.38
CA LYS A 90 3.44 -23.24 13.10
C LYS A 90 3.15 -24.75 13.23
N GLN A 91 3.33 -25.32 14.39
CA GLN A 91 3.21 -26.76 14.67
C GLN A 91 1.77 -27.22 14.89
N THR A 92 0.83 -26.31 15.14
CA THR A 92 -0.56 -26.67 15.42
C THR A 92 -1.43 -26.49 14.18
N ARG A 93 -1.71 -27.58 13.48
CA ARG A 93 -2.68 -27.62 12.36
C ARG A 93 -4.09 -27.87 12.90
N TYR A 94 -4.73 -26.83 13.39
CA TYR A 94 -6.15 -26.90 13.72
C TYR A 94 -7.00 -26.80 12.45
N HIS A 95 -8.11 -27.57 12.44
CA HIS A 95 -9.13 -27.44 11.41
C HIS A 95 -9.84 -26.07 11.53
N ARG A 96 -10.23 -25.47 10.39
CA ARG A 96 -10.90 -24.16 10.37
C ARG A 96 -12.23 -24.09 11.13
N GLY A 97 -12.87 -25.24 11.41
CA GLY A 97 -14.07 -25.32 12.25
C GLY A 97 -13.79 -25.29 13.75
N ALA A 98 -12.53 -25.40 14.17
CA ALA A 98 -12.18 -25.44 15.59
C ALA A 98 -11.86 -24.03 16.12
N ASP A 99 -12.37 -23.71 17.31
CA ASP A 99 -12.07 -22.46 18.02
C ASP A 99 -10.56 -22.21 18.19
N ALA A 100 -9.80 -23.29 18.42
CA ALA A 100 -8.34 -23.22 18.57
C ALA A 100 -7.60 -22.78 17.29
N PHE A 101 -8.24 -22.82 16.10
CA PHE A 101 -7.71 -22.21 14.89
C PHE A 101 -7.70 -20.69 14.99
N TYR A 102 -8.69 -20.10 15.64
CA TYR A 102 -8.90 -18.65 15.72
C TYR A 102 -8.38 -18.02 17.00
N LYS A 103 -8.27 -18.81 18.09
CA LYS A 103 -7.94 -18.29 19.44
C LYS A 103 -6.72 -18.97 20.06
N THR A 104 -6.02 -18.22 20.88
CA THR A 104 -5.02 -18.76 21.80
C THR A 104 -5.69 -19.57 22.92
N LYS A 105 -4.90 -20.40 23.64
CA LYS A 105 -5.38 -21.09 24.86
C LYS A 105 -5.95 -20.13 25.91
N ALA A 106 -5.44 -18.88 25.97
CA ALA A 106 -5.94 -17.83 26.86
C ALA A 106 -7.25 -17.16 26.36
N GLY A 107 -7.80 -17.61 25.25
CA GLY A 107 -9.05 -17.10 24.67
C GLY A 107 -8.90 -15.79 23.90
N ARG A 108 -7.68 -15.38 23.50
CA ARG A 108 -7.45 -14.18 22.67
C ARG A 108 -7.53 -14.56 21.19
N MET A 109 -8.25 -13.76 20.39
CA MET A 109 -8.39 -13.96 18.94
C MET A 109 -7.09 -13.58 18.22
N TYR A 110 -6.57 -14.44 17.34
CA TYR A 110 -5.44 -14.08 16.49
C TYR A 110 -5.85 -13.00 15.48
N SER A 111 -5.13 -11.88 15.45
CA SER A 111 -5.45 -10.72 14.59
C SER A 111 -5.53 -11.09 13.11
N ASN A 112 -4.62 -11.94 12.62
CA ASN A 112 -4.56 -12.42 11.25
C ASN A 112 -5.64 -13.47 10.89
N ARG A 113 -6.43 -13.94 11.85
CA ARG A 113 -7.54 -14.90 11.66
C ARG A 113 -8.93 -14.23 11.65
N ILE A 114 -9.02 -12.95 12.02
CA ILE A 114 -10.30 -12.23 12.13
C ILE A 114 -10.98 -12.15 10.77
N ALA A 115 -10.26 -11.78 9.70
CA ALA A 115 -10.83 -11.69 8.36
C ALA A 115 -11.35 -13.06 7.88
N CYS A 116 -10.58 -14.14 8.10
CA CYS A 116 -10.98 -15.50 7.78
C CYS A 116 -12.26 -15.89 8.51
N TYR A 117 -12.38 -15.56 9.80
CA TYR A 117 -13.58 -15.83 10.59
C TYR A 117 -14.80 -15.05 10.07
N CYS A 118 -14.65 -13.78 9.77
CA CYS A 118 -15.71 -12.92 9.22
C CYS A 118 -16.23 -13.43 7.87
N ILE A 119 -15.33 -13.93 7.00
CA ILE A 119 -15.72 -14.50 5.71
C ILE A 119 -16.69 -15.67 5.88
N THR A 120 -16.48 -16.50 6.89
CA THR A 120 -17.31 -17.70 7.12
C THR A 120 -18.62 -17.38 7.84
N ASN A 121 -18.63 -16.36 8.73
CA ASN A 121 -19.71 -16.25 9.71
C ASN A 121 -20.49 -14.93 9.64
N SER A 122 -20.02 -13.88 8.97
CA SER A 122 -20.56 -12.53 9.19
C SER A 122 -20.74 -11.69 7.91
N VAL A 123 -20.50 -12.23 6.72
CA VAL A 123 -20.47 -11.47 5.45
C VAL A 123 -21.78 -10.72 5.23
N GLU A 124 -22.92 -11.40 5.32
CA GLU A 124 -24.23 -10.78 5.04
C GLU A 124 -24.56 -9.68 6.06
N TYR A 125 -24.30 -9.91 7.34
CA TYR A 125 -24.49 -8.90 8.39
C TYR A 125 -23.61 -7.66 8.18
N ILE A 126 -22.37 -7.85 7.69
CA ILE A 126 -21.47 -6.74 7.39
C ILE A 126 -21.99 -5.94 6.19
N ARG A 127 -22.48 -6.61 5.13
CA ARG A 127 -23.07 -5.96 3.97
C ARG A 127 -24.32 -5.14 4.34
N GLU A 128 -25.24 -5.76 5.07
CA GLU A 128 -26.45 -5.09 5.56
C GLU A 128 -26.10 -3.87 6.41
N ARG A 129 -25.06 -3.97 7.24
CA ARG A 129 -24.59 -2.86 8.05
C ARG A 129 -23.99 -1.73 7.22
N LEU A 130 -23.21 -2.04 6.20
CA LEU A 130 -22.72 -1.03 5.25
C LEU A 130 -23.88 -0.34 4.57
N ASP A 131 -24.83 -1.10 4.00
CA ASP A 131 -26.00 -0.59 3.28
C ASP A 131 -26.96 0.21 4.17
N LYS A 132 -26.99 -0.05 5.48
CA LYS A 132 -27.85 0.66 6.45
C LYS A 132 -27.28 1.98 6.90
N TYR A 133 -25.97 2.05 7.14
CA TYR A 133 -25.35 3.19 7.82
C TYR A 133 -24.59 4.13 6.90
N TYR A 134 -24.25 3.69 5.68
CA TYR A 134 -23.48 4.50 4.74
C TYR A 134 -24.10 4.50 3.34
N ASP A 135 -23.95 5.63 2.70
CA ASP A 135 -24.32 5.81 1.30
C ASP A 135 -23.10 5.55 0.41
N PHE A 136 -21.88 5.81 0.95
CA PHE A 136 -20.61 5.60 0.27
C PHE A 136 -19.61 4.85 1.14
N PHE A 137 -18.96 3.83 0.54
CA PHE A 137 -17.89 3.06 1.13
C PHE A 137 -16.61 3.19 0.31
N PHE A 138 -15.61 3.89 0.84
CA PHE A 138 -14.35 4.17 0.18
C PHE A 138 -13.19 3.45 0.85
N ILE A 139 -12.30 2.86 0.05
CA ILE A 139 -11.03 2.30 0.54
C ILE A 139 -9.88 2.98 -0.19
N ASP A 140 -8.99 3.59 0.57
CA ASP A 140 -7.73 4.15 0.10
C ASP A 140 -6.60 3.12 0.28
N GLU A 141 -5.64 3.09 -0.67
CA GLU A 141 -4.52 2.16 -0.70
C GLU A 141 -4.97 0.68 -0.68
N VAL A 142 -5.98 0.37 -1.49
CA VAL A 142 -6.60 -0.97 -1.52
C VAL A 142 -5.60 -2.11 -1.82
N GLN A 143 -4.49 -1.83 -2.50
CA GLN A 143 -3.42 -2.80 -2.75
C GLN A 143 -2.69 -3.26 -1.48
N ASP A 144 -2.88 -2.59 -0.35
CA ASP A 144 -2.28 -3.01 0.92
C ASP A 144 -3.04 -4.17 1.58
N LEU A 145 -4.26 -4.47 1.11
CA LEU A 145 -5.05 -5.58 1.59
C LEU A 145 -4.66 -6.86 0.85
N ALA A 146 -4.10 -7.84 1.55
CA ALA A 146 -3.65 -9.12 0.99
C ALA A 146 -4.32 -10.32 1.69
N GLY A 147 -4.13 -11.52 1.16
CA GLY A 147 -4.58 -12.76 1.78
C GLY A 147 -6.09 -12.81 2.07
N HIS A 148 -6.45 -13.13 3.31
CA HIS A 148 -7.84 -13.16 3.76
C HIS A 148 -8.45 -11.77 3.89
N ASP A 149 -7.66 -10.73 4.12
CA ASP A 149 -8.16 -9.34 4.19
C ASP A 149 -8.73 -8.91 2.82
N PHE A 150 -8.02 -9.23 1.74
CA PHE A 150 -8.49 -9.01 0.38
C PHE A 150 -9.75 -9.82 0.05
N ASN A 151 -9.79 -11.10 0.46
CA ASN A 151 -10.97 -11.94 0.25
C ASN A 151 -12.17 -11.45 1.04
N LEU A 152 -11.98 -10.98 2.27
CA LEU A 152 -13.05 -10.38 3.07
C LEU A 152 -13.58 -9.13 2.36
N LEU A 153 -12.71 -8.22 1.91
CA LEU A 153 -13.13 -7.03 1.18
C LEU A 153 -14.02 -7.39 -0.01
N LEU A 154 -13.57 -8.31 -0.87
CA LEU A 154 -14.35 -8.76 -2.02
C LEU A 154 -15.68 -9.43 -1.63
N SER A 155 -15.75 -10.04 -0.45
CA SER A 155 -16.96 -10.70 0.04
C SER A 155 -17.97 -9.74 0.62
N ILE A 156 -17.54 -8.61 1.20
CA ILE A 156 -18.40 -7.64 1.86
C ILE A 156 -18.76 -6.43 0.99
N ILE A 157 -18.42 -6.44 -0.30
CA ILE A 157 -18.85 -5.38 -1.22
C ILE A 157 -20.37 -5.20 -1.07
N PRO A 158 -20.86 -4.02 -0.66
CA PRO A 158 -22.26 -3.81 -0.32
C PRO A 158 -23.15 -3.89 -1.56
N ASN A 159 -24.45 -4.06 -1.36
CA ASN A 159 -25.40 -4.16 -2.46
C ASN A 159 -25.88 -2.79 -2.93
N ARG A 160 -26.23 -1.88 -2.02
CA ARG A 160 -26.80 -0.55 -2.29
C ARG A 160 -25.79 0.58 -2.08
N CYS A 161 -24.98 0.49 -1.02
CA CYS A 161 -23.95 1.49 -0.74
C CYS A 161 -22.95 1.57 -1.91
N GLU A 162 -22.75 2.74 -2.46
CA GLU A 162 -21.78 2.95 -3.54
C GLU A 162 -20.36 2.77 -3.05
N SER A 163 -19.50 2.17 -3.87
CA SER A 163 -18.17 1.79 -3.40
C SER A 163 -17.07 2.24 -4.34
N LEU A 164 -16.06 2.88 -3.78
CA LEU A 164 -14.86 3.32 -4.49
C LEU A 164 -13.61 2.77 -3.81
N PHE A 165 -12.89 1.93 -4.54
CA PHE A 165 -11.63 1.33 -4.12
C PHE A 165 -10.50 1.97 -4.90
N VAL A 166 -9.59 2.68 -4.22
CA VAL A 166 -8.51 3.41 -4.89
C VAL A 166 -7.17 2.84 -4.46
N GLY A 167 -6.28 2.63 -5.41
CA GLY A 167 -4.95 2.13 -5.09
C GLY A 167 -4.01 2.09 -6.29
N ASP A 168 -2.74 1.87 -6.01
CA ASP A 168 -1.69 1.67 -7.00
C ASP A 168 -1.19 0.23 -6.90
N PHE A 169 -1.54 -0.59 -7.89
CA PHE A 169 -1.18 -2.01 -7.91
C PHE A 169 0.33 -2.24 -7.69
N TYR A 170 1.16 -1.39 -8.27
CA TYR A 170 2.61 -1.51 -8.19
C TYR A 170 3.21 -0.97 -6.88
N GLN A 171 2.40 -0.33 -6.01
CA GLN A 171 2.80 0.05 -4.66
C GLN A 171 2.50 -1.03 -3.60
N HIS A 172 2.16 -2.24 -4.01
CA HIS A 172 2.08 -3.37 -3.08
C HIS A 172 3.49 -3.81 -2.66
N THR A 173 3.91 -3.42 -1.46
CA THR A 173 5.25 -3.71 -0.91
C THR A 173 5.21 -4.53 0.38
N TYR A 174 4.03 -4.71 0.96
CA TYR A 174 3.79 -5.43 2.23
C TYR A 174 2.66 -6.44 2.08
N GLU A 175 2.72 -7.53 2.82
CA GLU A 175 1.62 -8.49 2.96
C GLU A 175 0.93 -8.25 4.31
N THR A 176 -0.34 -7.87 4.31
CA THR A 176 -1.10 -7.51 5.53
C THR A 176 -1.52 -8.72 6.35
N SER A 177 -1.89 -9.82 5.71
CA SER A 177 -2.20 -11.06 6.38
C SER A 177 -1.22 -12.15 5.95
N ASN A 178 -0.23 -12.42 6.78
CA ASN A 178 0.64 -13.60 6.65
C ASN A 178 -0.13 -14.86 7.13
N ASP A 179 -1.27 -15.15 6.50
CA ASP A 179 -2.13 -16.27 6.84
C ASP A 179 -2.07 -17.38 5.79
N GLY A 180 -0.88 -17.98 5.66
CA GLY A 180 -0.62 -19.06 4.71
C GLY A 180 -0.50 -18.57 3.26
N ASN A 181 -0.77 -19.45 2.29
CA ASN A 181 -0.59 -19.19 0.85
C ASN A 181 -1.83 -18.56 0.18
N VAL A 182 -2.75 -17.97 0.94
CA VAL A 182 -3.98 -17.39 0.38
C VAL A 182 -3.65 -16.16 -0.46
N ASN A 183 -4.06 -16.20 -1.73
CA ASN A 183 -3.75 -15.18 -2.74
C ASN A 183 -2.24 -14.96 -2.99
N HIS A 184 -1.40 -15.95 -2.65
CA HIS A 184 0.03 -15.87 -2.98
C HIS A 184 0.21 -15.59 -4.48
N GLY A 185 1.08 -14.64 -4.81
CA GLY A 185 1.32 -14.22 -6.18
C GLY A 185 0.17 -13.43 -6.84
N LEU A 186 -0.87 -13.00 -6.10
CA LEU A 186 -1.94 -12.17 -6.66
C LEU A 186 -1.41 -10.82 -7.17
N TYR A 187 -0.47 -10.23 -6.45
CA TYR A 187 0.16 -8.96 -6.79
C TYR A 187 1.38 -9.10 -7.72
N ASP A 188 1.67 -10.32 -8.17
CA ASP A 188 2.65 -10.59 -9.22
C ASP A 188 2.00 -10.58 -10.61
N ASP A 189 0.67 -10.76 -10.68
CA ASP A 189 -0.11 -10.85 -11.91
C ASP A 189 -1.26 -9.84 -11.93
N PHE A 190 -1.06 -8.75 -12.65
CA PHE A 190 -2.03 -7.65 -12.80
C PHE A 190 -3.36 -8.12 -13.41
N LYS A 191 -3.33 -9.00 -14.42
CA LYS A 191 -4.55 -9.51 -15.06
C LYS A 191 -5.37 -10.38 -14.09
N LYS A 192 -4.70 -11.20 -13.31
CA LYS A 192 -5.31 -12.04 -12.27
C LYS A 192 -5.95 -11.17 -11.16
N TYR A 193 -5.27 -10.10 -10.76
CA TYR A 193 -5.81 -9.13 -9.80
C TYR A 193 -7.10 -8.49 -10.32
N LEU A 194 -7.10 -7.95 -11.54
CA LEU A 194 -8.27 -7.34 -12.16
C LEU A 194 -9.43 -8.32 -12.31
N LYS A 195 -9.15 -9.57 -12.70
CA LYS A 195 -10.18 -10.62 -12.83
C LYS A 195 -10.93 -10.87 -11.52
N LYS A 196 -10.23 -10.81 -10.37
CA LYS A 196 -10.87 -10.96 -9.04
C LYS A 196 -11.93 -9.89 -8.79
N TRP A 197 -11.66 -8.65 -9.16
CA TRP A 197 -12.59 -7.52 -9.02
C TRP A 197 -13.76 -7.61 -10.00
N LYS A 198 -13.47 -7.86 -11.27
CA LYS A 198 -14.49 -8.03 -12.31
C LYS A 198 -15.49 -9.14 -11.96
N ASN A 199 -15.03 -10.25 -11.39
CA ASN A 199 -15.88 -11.35 -10.94
C ASN A 199 -16.84 -10.96 -9.78
N LYS A 200 -16.65 -9.80 -9.16
CA LYS A 200 -17.53 -9.23 -8.12
C LYS A 200 -18.41 -8.08 -8.65
N GLY A 201 -18.45 -7.90 -9.96
CA GLY A 201 -19.25 -6.84 -10.60
C GLY A 201 -18.70 -5.43 -10.35
N VAL A 202 -17.39 -5.32 -10.06
CA VAL A 202 -16.71 -4.03 -9.86
C VAL A 202 -16.21 -3.54 -11.22
N THR A 203 -16.54 -2.32 -11.58
CA THR A 203 -15.97 -1.65 -12.76
C THR A 203 -14.51 -1.26 -12.50
N ILE A 204 -13.70 -1.23 -13.53
CA ILE A 204 -12.27 -0.89 -13.42
C ILE A 204 -12.03 0.42 -14.16
N ASP A 205 -11.48 1.40 -13.47
CA ASP A 205 -11.00 2.66 -14.04
C ASP A 205 -9.47 2.69 -13.94
N THR A 206 -8.82 2.75 -15.09
CA THR A 206 -7.35 2.83 -15.23
C THR A 206 -6.90 4.17 -15.81
N GLU A 207 -7.82 5.09 -16.09
CA GLU A 207 -7.55 6.31 -16.86
C GLU A 207 -7.59 7.57 -16.00
N THR A 208 -8.56 7.68 -15.09
CA THR A 208 -8.79 8.91 -14.31
C THR A 208 -7.56 9.35 -13.50
N LEU A 209 -6.81 8.41 -12.92
CA LEU A 209 -5.61 8.69 -12.11
C LEU A 209 -4.33 8.09 -12.73
N ALA A 210 -4.25 8.05 -14.07
CA ALA A 210 -3.12 7.51 -14.82
C ALA A 210 -1.91 8.47 -14.87
N ARG A 211 -2.08 9.74 -14.52
CA ARG A 211 -1.01 10.74 -14.59
C ARG A 211 -0.54 11.17 -13.21
N THR A 212 0.77 11.42 -13.12
CA THR A 212 1.41 11.87 -11.87
C THR A 212 1.66 13.38 -11.89
N HIS A 213 1.28 14.06 -10.80
CA HIS A 213 1.64 15.46 -10.53
C HIS A 213 3.00 15.57 -9.83
N ARG A 214 3.54 14.43 -9.34
CA ARG A 214 4.79 14.42 -8.56
C ARG A 214 6.01 14.24 -9.44
N CYS A 215 5.98 13.29 -10.35
CA CYS A 215 7.15 12.87 -11.11
C CYS A 215 7.28 13.66 -12.41
N CYS A 216 8.48 14.16 -12.71
CA CYS A 216 8.78 14.74 -14.01
C CYS A 216 8.77 13.71 -15.14
N ALA A 217 8.76 14.16 -16.38
CA ALA A 217 8.70 13.31 -17.56
C ALA A 217 9.84 12.27 -17.60
N GLU A 218 11.07 12.68 -17.25
CA GLU A 218 12.23 11.77 -17.25
C GLU A 218 12.10 10.63 -16.24
N VAL A 219 11.57 10.91 -15.03
CA VAL A 219 11.28 9.86 -14.03
C VAL A 219 10.20 8.90 -14.57
N CYS A 220 9.19 9.42 -15.25
CA CYS A 220 8.17 8.58 -15.88
C CYS A 220 8.77 7.67 -16.97
N VAL A 221 9.64 8.20 -17.84
CA VAL A 221 10.35 7.41 -18.84
C VAL A 221 11.19 6.30 -18.19
N PHE A 222 11.92 6.61 -17.13
CA PHE A 222 12.69 5.62 -16.37
C PHE A 222 11.80 4.50 -15.80
N VAL A 223 10.67 4.87 -15.20
CA VAL A 223 9.69 3.91 -14.65
C VAL A 223 9.03 3.09 -15.74
N ASN A 224 8.72 3.67 -16.90
CA ASN A 224 8.16 2.94 -18.03
C ASN A 224 9.11 1.82 -18.52
N GLY A 225 10.43 2.02 -18.38
CA GLY A 225 11.44 0.99 -18.63
C GLY A 225 11.34 -0.23 -17.67
N MET A 226 10.61 -0.12 -16.57
CA MET A 226 10.30 -1.26 -15.67
C MET A 226 9.04 -2.02 -16.09
N GLY A 227 8.37 -1.62 -17.19
CA GLY A 227 7.10 -2.18 -17.63
C GLY A 227 5.89 -1.68 -16.80
N ILE A 228 6.00 -0.51 -16.17
CA ILE A 228 4.94 0.15 -15.40
C ILE A 228 4.55 1.44 -16.12
N ALA A 229 3.36 1.48 -16.68
CA ALA A 229 2.87 2.66 -17.40
C ALA A 229 2.56 3.81 -16.44
N ILE A 230 3.22 4.95 -16.64
CA ILE A 230 3.01 6.19 -15.88
C ILE A 230 3.30 7.38 -16.80
N GLU A 231 2.48 8.43 -16.72
CA GLU A 231 2.66 9.67 -17.45
C GLU A 231 2.73 10.86 -16.50
N SER A 232 3.57 11.83 -16.80
CA SER A 232 3.59 13.12 -16.07
C SER A 232 2.47 14.03 -16.54
N THR A 233 1.91 14.85 -15.63
CA THR A 233 1.04 15.98 -16.02
C THR A 233 1.82 17.11 -16.67
N GLY A 234 3.16 17.09 -16.61
CA GLY A 234 4.04 18.16 -17.11
C GLY A 234 4.27 19.30 -16.10
N GLU A 235 3.65 19.27 -14.93
CA GLU A 235 3.83 20.31 -13.90
C GLU A 235 5.16 20.15 -13.14
N ALA A 236 5.59 18.91 -12.92
CA ALA A 236 6.84 18.61 -12.22
C ALA A 236 8.05 18.78 -13.15
N THR A 237 9.07 19.49 -12.68
CA THR A 237 10.35 19.64 -13.36
C THR A 237 11.44 18.86 -12.65
N GLY A 238 12.41 18.32 -13.38
CA GLY A 238 13.50 17.55 -12.79
C GLY A 238 14.24 16.70 -13.81
N SER A 239 15.09 15.80 -13.33
CA SER A 239 15.91 14.95 -14.20
C SER A 239 16.19 13.60 -13.56
N VAL A 240 16.60 12.64 -14.41
CA VAL A 240 17.17 11.36 -13.98
C VAL A 240 18.63 11.33 -14.36
N SER A 241 19.51 11.16 -13.38
CA SER A 241 20.97 11.15 -13.58
C SER A 241 21.58 9.85 -13.04
N VAL A 242 22.41 9.21 -13.86
CA VAL A 242 23.21 8.05 -13.43
C VAL A 242 24.52 8.55 -12.85
N VAL A 243 24.83 8.14 -11.62
CA VAL A 243 26.09 8.51 -10.95
C VAL A 243 27.22 7.64 -11.51
N CYS A 244 28.16 8.29 -12.22
CA CYS A 244 29.24 7.62 -12.94
C CYS A 244 30.62 7.80 -12.32
N SER A 245 30.82 8.75 -11.38
CA SER A 245 32.10 9.02 -10.74
C SER A 245 32.05 8.86 -9.23
N GLU A 246 33.21 8.53 -8.59
CA GLU A 246 33.32 8.51 -7.13
C GLU A 246 33.10 9.88 -6.51
N LYS A 247 33.57 10.94 -7.17
CA LYS A 247 33.43 12.32 -6.70
C LYS A 247 31.94 12.72 -6.59
N ASP A 248 31.13 12.41 -7.60
CA ASP A 248 29.70 12.70 -7.60
C ASP A 248 28.96 11.82 -6.57
N ALA A 249 29.37 10.55 -6.47
CA ALA A 249 28.83 9.65 -5.46
C ALA A 249 29.09 10.19 -4.04
N ASP A 250 30.31 10.60 -3.74
CA ASP A 250 30.69 11.13 -2.43
C ASP A 250 29.92 12.43 -2.11
N ALA A 251 29.75 13.31 -3.09
CA ALA A 251 28.96 14.53 -2.93
C ALA A 251 27.48 14.23 -2.61
N ILE A 252 26.87 13.28 -3.31
CA ILE A 252 25.49 12.86 -3.05
C ILE A 252 25.38 12.18 -1.69
N ILE A 253 26.33 11.29 -1.33
CA ILE A 253 26.30 10.56 -0.07
C ILE A 253 26.42 11.50 1.12
N ALA A 254 27.27 12.52 1.03
CA ALA A 254 27.48 13.52 2.07
C ALA A 254 26.28 14.47 2.25
N ASN A 255 25.38 14.56 1.27
CA ASN A 255 24.23 15.47 1.33
C ASN A 255 23.03 14.78 2.00
N ASP A 256 22.76 15.09 3.26
CA ASP A 256 21.63 14.50 4.02
C ASP A 256 20.25 14.92 3.51
N ASN A 257 20.13 15.99 2.71
CA ASN A 257 18.88 16.38 2.08
C ASN A 257 18.48 15.45 0.91
N ILE A 258 19.41 14.61 0.43
CA ILE A 258 19.15 13.60 -0.59
C ILE A 258 19.12 12.23 0.11
N PRO A 259 17.95 11.66 0.44
CA PRO A 259 17.89 10.34 1.03
C PRO A 259 18.40 9.27 0.07
N LYS A 260 19.26 8.38 0.57
CA LYS A 260 19.78 7.23 -0.17
C LYS A 260 18.86 6.04 0.10
N LEU A 261 18.16 5.60 -0.95
CA LEU A 261 17.20 4.53 -0.86
C LEU A 261 17.81 3.21 -1.32
N PHE A 262 17.74 2.18 -0.46
CA PHE A 262 18.31 0.85 -0.67
C PHE A 262 17.21 -0.19 -0.80
N LEU A 263 17.47 -1.29 -1.49
CA LEU A 263 16.52 -2.40 -1.52
C LEU A 263 16.22 -2.92 -0.11
N GLU A 264 17.27 -3.13 0.68
CA GLU A 264 17.25 -3.63 2.07
C GLU A 264 18.48 -3.16 2.84
N LYS A 265 18.47 -3.31 4.17
CA LYS A 265 19.63 -3.07 5.07
C LYS A 265 20.22 -1.67 4.97
N SER A 266 19.38 -0.66 4.76
CA SER A 266 19.82 0.74 4.68
C SER A 266 20.58 1.21 5.94
N ASN A 267 20.26 0.65 7.10
CA ASN A 267 20.93 0.94 8.39
C ASN A 267 22.41 0.49 8.47
N MET A 268 22.90 -0.23 7.46
CA MET A 268 24.33 -0.61 7.40
C MET A 268 25.23 0.47 6.79
N PHE A 269 24.71 1.64 6.44
CA PHE A 269 25.45 2.69 5.78
C PHE A 269 25.42 3.99 6.59
N ARG A 270 26.55 4.70 6.63
CA ARG A 270 26.71 6.00 7.32
C ARG A 270 26.24 7.14 6.44
N CYS A 271 24.94 7.23 6.19
CA CYS A 271 24.31 8.33 5.44
C CYS A 271 22.81 8.39 5.77
N ALA A 272 22.15 9.49 5.41
CA ALA A 272 20.71 9.59 5.45
C ALA A 272 20.10 8.55 4.51
N SER A 273 19.59 7.46 5.07
CA SER A 273 19.22 6.26 4.30
C SER A 273 17.91 5.63 4.74
N MET A 274 17.27 4.94 3.80
CA MET A 274 16.03 4.22 4.02
C MET A 274 15.91 3.02 3.06
N ASN A 275 15.12 2.02 3.41
CA ASN A 275 14.80 0.95 2.46
C ASN A 275 13.75 1.41 1.43
N TRP A 276 13.85 0.92 0.17
CA TRP A 276 12.93 1.28 -0.92
C TRP A 276 11.45 1.20 -0.50
N GLY A 277 11.04 0.05 0.05
CA GLY A 277 9.66 -0.14 0.48
C GLY A 277 9.24 0.76 1.66
N ALA A 278 10.17 1.10 2.54
CA ALA A 278 9.91 1.95 3.70
C ALA A 278 9.66 3.43 3.31
N SER A 279 10.07 3.85 2.11
CA SER A 279 9.80 5.19 1.59
C SER A 279 8.33 5.38 1.15
N LYS A 280 7.54 4.31 1.10
CA LYS A 280 6.12 4.39 0.77
C LYS A 280 5.37 5.32 1.72
N GLY A 281 4.55 6.21 1.17
CA GLY A 281 3.76 7.18 1.93
C GLY A 281 4.52 8.42 2.41
N ILE A 282 5.83 8.52 2.13
CA ILE A 282 6.61 9.73 2.39
C ILE A 282 6.56 10.61 1.14
N ASP A 283 6.13 11.85 1.31
CA ASP A 283 5.94 12.83 0.24
C ASP A 283 6.82 14.08 0.41
N ALA A 284 7.80 14.02 1.30
CA ALA A 284 8.64 15.17 1.65
C ALA A 284 9.95 15.25 0.87
N PHE A 285 10.28 14.25 0.04
CA PHE A 285 11.59 14.21 -0.63
C PHE A 285 11.57 15.03 -1.92
N ILE A 286 12.46 16.03 -2.00
CA ILE A 286 12.66 16.82 -3.22
C ILE A 286 13.49 16.01 -4.20
N ASP A 287 14.71 15.67 -3.82
CA ASP A 287 15.65 14.86 -4.59
C ASP A 287 15.84 13.51 -3.90
N VAL A 288 16.08 12.45 -4.67
CA VAL A 288 16.25 11.11 -4.16
C VAL A 288 17.40 10.40 -4.87
N CYS A 289 18.21 9.66 -4.12
CA CYS A 289 19.21 8.76 -4.68
C CYS A 289 18.77 7.29 -4.47
N VAL A 290 18.53 6.58 -5.56
CA VAL A 290 18.20 5.15 -5.53
C VAL A 290 19.46 4.34 -5.77
N VAL A 291 19.85 3.55 -4.76
CA VAL A 291 21.03 2.70 -4.80
C VAL A 291 20.65 1.33 -5.33
N LEU A 292 21.19 0.97 -6.49
CA LEU A 292 20.93 -0.32 -7.13
C LEU A 292 21.83 -1.39 -6.51
N ASN A 293 21.23 -2.50 -6.07
CA ASN A 293 21.99 -3.69 -5.69
C ASN A 293 22.57 -4.40 -6.94
N LYS A 294 23.45 -5.36 -6.75
CA LYS A 294 24.18 -6.03 -7.83
C LYS A 294 23.25 -6.58 -8.94
N THR A 295 22.17 -7.26 -8.56
CA THR A 295 21.22 -7.85 -9.52
C THR A 295 20.44 -6.78 -10.28
N THR A 296 19.93 -5.77 -9.58
CA THR A 296 19.19 -4.67 -10.20
C THR A 296 20.09 -3.84 -11.11
N GLN A 297 21.35 -3.61 -10.72
CA GLN A 297 22.36 -2.91 -11.54
C GLN A 297 22.60 -3.64 -12.86
N MET A 298 22.81 -4.93 -12.82
CA MET A 298 23.03 -5.77 -14.02
C MET A 298 21.85 -5.65 -14.99
N LEU A 299 20.61 -5.77 -14.50
CA LEU A 299 19.42 -5.64 -15.33
C LEU A 299 19.22 -4.21 -15.86
N PHE A 300 19.58 -3.20 -15.06
CA PHE A 300 19.56 -1.81 -15.50
C PHE A 300 20.51 -1.55 -16.66
N GLU A 301 21.76 -2.01 -16.55
CA GLU A 301 22.78 -1.87 -17.60
C GLU A 301 22.40 -2.61 -18.90
N GLN A 302 21.60 -3.68 -18.81
CA GLN A 302 21.06 -4.42 -19.94
C GLN A 302 19.76 -3.83 -20.51
N GLY A 303 19.18 -2.80 -19.91
CA GLY A 303 17.87 -2.28 -20.29
C GLY A 303 16.69 -3.23 -19.98
N LYS A 304 16.86 -4.14 -19.00
CA LYS A 304 15.93 -5.23 -18.67
C LYS A 304 15.27 -5.11 -17.29
N LEU A 305 15.05 -3.90 -16.81
CA LEU A 305 14.40 -3.68 -15.48
C LEU A 305 13.00 -4.31 -15.40
N ALA A 306 12.31 -4.49 -16.52
CA ALA A 306 11.01 -5.16 -16.56
C ALA A 306 11.08 -6.66 -16.15
N GLU A 307 12.25 -7.30 -16.27
CA GLU A 307 12.49 -8.69 -15.86
C GLU A 307 12.74 -8.86 -14.36
N LEU A 308 12.79 -7.77 -13.60
CA LEU A 308 12.89 -7.83 -12.13
C LEU A 308 11.74 -8.64 -11.54
N ASN A 309 12.06 -9.40 -10.49
CA ASN A 309 11.02 -10.03 -9.67
C ASN A 309 9.97 -8.98 -9.25
N PRO A 310 8.66 -9.27 -9.36
CA PRO A 310 7.59 -8.30 -9.11
C PRO A 310 7.73 -7.53 -7.80
N ARG A 311 8.10 -8.19 -6.69
CA ARG A 311 8.30 -7.53 -5.39
C ARG A 311 9.47 -6.53 -5.42
N THR A 312 10.57 -6.87 -6.07
CA THR A 312 11.73 -5.98 -6.21
C THR A 312 11.40 -4.82 -7.13
N ARG A 313 10.73 -5.09 -8.25
CA ARG A 313 10.25 -4.07 -9.19
C ARG A 313 9.31 -3.07 -8.52
N ASN A 314 8.35 -3.54 -7.75
CA ASN A 314 7.42 -2.68 -7.01
C ASN A 314 8.13 -1.81 -5.97
N LYS A 315 9.08 -2.37 -5.22
CA LYS A 315 9.90 -1.58 -4.28
C LYS A 315 10.74 -0.53 -5.01
N LEU A 316 11.34 -0.87 -6.18
CA LEU A 316 12.10 0.08 -7.00
C LEU A 316 11.18 1.20 -7.54
N TYR A 317 10.01 0.85 -8.05
CA TYR A 317 8.99 1.80 -8.47
C TYR A 317 8.64 2.78 -7.35
N VAL A 318 8.35 2.27 -6.15
CA VAL A 318 8.08 3.13 -4.98
C VAL A 318 9.24 4.07 -4.72
N ALA A 319 10.49 3.60 -4.73
CA ALA A 319 11.66 4.42 -4.46
C ALA A 319 11.86 5.52 -5.51
N CYS A 320 11.80 5.18 -6.80
CA CYS A 320 12.00 6.14 -7.89
C CYS A 320 10.91 7.22 -7.92
N THR A 321 9.65 6.83 -7.64
CA THR A 321 8.53 7.77 -7.64
C THR A 321 8.42 8.61 -6.36
N ARG A 322 9.43 8.60 -5.47
CA ARG A 322 9.54 9.53 -4.35
C ARG A 322 10.18 10.88 -4.74
N ALA A 323 10.94 10.91 -5.84
CA ALA A 323 11.56 12.13 -6.31
C ALA A 323 10.51 13.13 -6.84
N HIS A 324 10.51 14.32 -6.27
CA HIS A 324 9.72 15.44 -6.77
C HIS A 324 10.48 16.22 -7.85
N ARG A 325 11.83 16.19 -7.83
CA ARG A 325 12.68 16.92 -8.75
C ARG A 325 13.75 16.00 -9.38
N HIS A 326 14.83 15.70 -8.68
CA HIS A 326 15.92 14.91 -9.24
C HIS A 326 15.96 13.48 -8.69
N LEU A 327 16.11 12.52 -9.60
CA LEU A 327 16.32 11.12 -9.30
C LEU A 327 17.76 10.74 -9.69
N TYR A 328 18.57 10.41 -8.69
CA TYR A 328 19.92 9.88 -8.90
C TYR A 328 19.89 8.36 -8.84
N ILE A 329 20.47 7.70 -9.84
CA ILE A 329 20.63 6.25 -9.89
C ILE A 329 22.10 5.94 -9.61
N MET A 330 22.38 5.26 -8.51
CA MET A 330 23.73 4.99 -8.02
C MET A 330 24.00 3.49 -7.90
N SER A 331 25.17 3.03 -8.35
CA SER A 331 25.62 1.67 -8.12
C SER A 331 26.05 1.46 -6.66
N HIS A 332 25.69 0.30 -6.11
CA HIS A 332 26.12 -0.10 -4.74
C HIS A 332 27.64 -0.06 -4.54
N LYS A 333 28.45 -0.21 -5.60
CA LYS A 333 29.91 -0.21 -5.53
C LYS A 333 30.51 1.06 -4.90
N TYR A 334 29.82 2.22 -5.08
CA TYR A 334 30.29 3.48 -4.49
C TYR A 334 30.05 3.60 -2.98
N LEU A 335 29.28 2.67 -2.39
CA LEU A 335 28.91 2.72 -0.98
C LEU A 335 29.70 1.75 -0.10
N GLU A 336 30.57 0.92 -0.66
CA GLU A 336 31.35 -0.06 0.12
C GLU A 336 32.15 0.60 1.25
N LYS A 337 32.79 1.74 1.00
CA LYS A 337 33.56 2.50 1.99
C LYS A 337 32.73 3.17 3.08
N TYR A 338 31.41 3.27 2.90
CA TYR A 338 30.48 3.86 3.87
C TYR A 338 29.74 2.83 4.72
N LYS A 339 30.05 1.55 4.55
CA LYS A 339 29.49 0.49 5.40
C LYS A 339 29.92 0.66 6.84
N ILE A 340 28.96 0.51 7.75
CA ILE A 340 29.23 0.42 9.18
C ILE A 340 29.82 -0.98 9.42
N VAL A 341 31.09 -1.05 9.81
CA VAL A 341 31.69 -2.30 10.27
C VAL A 341 31.16 -2.55 11.68
N PRO A 342 30.42 -3.65 11.93
CA PRO A 342 30.08 -3.99 13.31
C PRO A 342 31.37 -4.17 14.08
N TYR A 343 31.52 -3.51 15.22
CA TYR A 343 32.56 -3.88 16.19
C TYR A 343 32.26 -5.34 16.60
N LEU A 344 33.18 -6.24 16.27
CA LEU A 344 33.19 -7.64 16.72
C LEU A 344 33.33 -7.70 18.24
#